data_ad290323d4b635e32e2f3a8d211fb943
#
_entry.id   ad290323d4b635e32e2f3a8d211fb943
#
_cell.length_a   1.000
_cell.length_b   1.000
_cell.length_c   1.000
_cell.angle_alpha   90.00
_cell.angle_beta   90.00
_cell.angle_gamma   90.00
#
_symmetry.space_group_name_H-M   'P 1'
#
loop_
_entity.id
_entity.type
_entity.pdbx_description
1 polymer ?
#
loop_
_entity_poly.entity_id
_entity_poly.type
_entity_poly.pdbx_seq_one_letter_code
_entity_poly.pdbx_strand_id
1 'polypeptide(L)'
;MEQKLETFLTLCQTLHYGRAAERLHLSQPAVSKQIQSLEAYYGVRLFRYDGRKLSKTPQGELLERYAISLRYNDAELLRALHAAPKTRLRIGATKSIGDYILLPEICRFLRDPAHELDLLVDNTAHLLSMLDAGELDFAV
;
A
#
# COMPACT_ATOMS: atom_id res chain seq x y z
N MET A 1 16.04 8.89 4.90
CA MET A 1 14.63 9.23 5.26
C MET A 1 13.93 8.01 5.85
N GLU A 2 13.99 6.87 5.22
CA GLU A 2 13.36 5.60 5.61
C GLU A 2 13.64 5.22 7.07
N GLN A 3 14.89 5.09 7.48
CA GLN A 3 15.25 4.75 8.86
C GLN A 3 14.67 5.71 9.91
N LYS A 4 14.55 7.02 9.59
CA LYS A 4 13.96 7.99 10.51
C LYS A 4 12.45 7.83 10.63
N LEU A 5 11.77 7.46 9.53
CA LEU A 5 10.34 7.16 9.55
C LEU A 5 10.06 5.85 10.31
N GLU A 6 10.92 4.84 10.19
CA GLU A 6 10.81 3.62 10.99
C GLU A 6 10.97 3.90 12.49
N THR A 7 11.96 4.72 12.84
CA THR A 7 12.16 5.17 14.24
C THR A 7 10.95 5.93 14.76
N PHE A 8 10.40 6.82 13.94
CA PHE A 8 9.20 7.57 14.26
C PHE A 8 7.99 6.65 14.49
N LEU A 9 7.72 5.70 13.58
CA LEU A 9 6.63 4.74 13.71
C LEU A 9 6.79 3.85 14.95
N THR A 10 8.01 3.40 15.24
CA THR A 10 8.30 2.62 16.46
C THR A 10 8.05 3.44 17.72
N LEU A 11 8.41 4.73 17.72
CA LEU A 11 8.13 5.61 18.85
C LEU A 11 6.64 5.92 18.98
N CYS A 12 5.89 6.02 17.88
CA CYS A 12 4.43 6.14 17.91
C CYS A 12 3.75 4.95 18.62
N GLN A 13 4.27 3.73 18.42
CA GLN A 13 3.74 2.52 19.02
C GLN A 13 4.10 2.38 20.51
N THR A 14 5.31 2.76 20.87
CA THR A 14 5.85 2.54 22.23
C THR A 14 5.56 3.71 23.17
N LEU A 15 5.45 4.92 22.63
CA LEU A 15 5.38 6.20 23.35
C LEU A 15 6.43 6.31 24.47
N HIS A 16 7.60 5.69 24.24
CA HIS A 16 8.70 5.65 25.19
C HIS A 16 10.05 5.49 24.47
N TYR A 17 10.91 6.48 24.57
CA TYR A 17 12.20 6.50 23.88
C TYR A 17 13.10 5.29 24.17
N GLY A 18 13.17 4.85 25.43
CA GLY A 18 13.95 3.66 25.82
C GLY A 18 13.43 2.37 25.17
N ARG A 19 12.11 2.14 25.20
CA ARG A 19 11.50 0.97 24.55
C ARG A 19 11.63 1.01 23.03
N ALA A 20 11.54 2.18 22.44
CA ALA A 20 11.78 2.35 21.00
C ALA A 20 13.24 2.02 20.65
N ALA A 21 14.18 2.47 21.46
CA ALA A 21 15.60 2.20 21.29
C ALA A 21 15.91 0.69 21.39
N GLU A 22 15.34 0.00 22.38
CA GLU A 22 15.47 -1.47 22.54
C GLU A 22 14.94 -2.20 21.30
N ARG A 23 13.73 -1.85 20.81
CA ARG A 23 13.14 -2.48 19.63
C ARG A 23 13.95 -2.28 18.35
N LEU A 24 14.59 -1.13 18.23
CA LEU A 24 15.38 -0.75 17.05
C LEU A 24 16.85 -1.15 17.17
N HIS A 25 17.27 -1.73 18.29
CA HIS A 25 18.66 -2.01 18.61
C HIS A 25 19.55 -0.75 18.51
N LEU A 26 19.02 0.38 18.94
CA LEU A 26 19.68 1.68 18.97
C LEU A 26 19.85 2.19 20.41
N SER A 27 20.70 3.19 20.60
CA SER A 27 20.73 3.94 21.85
C SER A 27 19.57 4.94 21.92
N GLN A 28 19.10 5.25 23.14
CA GLN A 28 18.05 6.27 23.32
C GLN A 28 18.44 7.66 22.75
N PRO A 29 19.69 8.14 22.90
CA PRO A 29 20.13 9.39 22.25
C PRO A 29 20.04 9.33 20.72
N ALA A 30 20.32 8.16 20.10
CA ALA A 30 20.21 7.97 18.66
C ALA A 30 18.75 8.11 18.20
N VAL A 31 17.81 7.46 18.89
CA VAL A 31 16.36 7.62 18.62
C VAL A 31 15.95 9.08 18.77
N SER A 32 16.35 9.75 19.87
CA SER A 32 16.04 11.17 20.09
C SER A 32 16.56 12.06 18.96
N LYS A 33 17.81 11.84 18.52
CA LYS A 33 18.43 12.59 17.42
C LYS A 33 17.69 12.37 16.09
N GLN A 34 17.25 11.15 15.82
CA GLN A 34 16.50 10.85 14.60
C GLN A 34 15.13 11.54 14.60
N ILE A 35 14.42 11.56 15.72
CA ILE A 35 13.14 12.26 15.86
C ILE A 35 13.34 13.77 15.72
N GLN A 36 14.33 14.36 16.40
CA GLN A 36 14.64 15.78 16.25
C GLN A 36 14.99 16.17 14.82
N SER A 37 15.76 15.31 14.12
CA SER A 37 16.07 15.53 12.71
C SER A 37 14.82 15.46 11.82
N LEU A 38 13.86 14.61 12.13
CA LEU A 38 12.59 14.52 11.41
C LEU A 38 11.71 15.75 11.69
N GLU A 39 11.62 16.17 12.95
CA GLU A 39 10.93 17.40 13.35
C GLU A 39 11.52 18.65 12.68
N ALA A 40 12.85 18.74 12.61
CA ALA A 40 13.55 19.84 11.93
C ALA A 40 13.28 19.83 10.42
N TYR A 41 13.24 18.65 9.79
CA TYR A 41 12.97 18.51 8.36
C TYR A 41 11.56 18.97 7.99
N TYR A 42 10.55 18.62 8.81
CA TYR A 42 9.16 19.03 8.57
C TYR A 42 8.80 20.39 9.19
N GLY A 43 9.66 20.95 10.03
CA GLY A 43 9.41 22.22 10.71
C GLY A 43 8.31 22.17 11.76
N VAL A 44 7.99 20.99 12.29
CA VAL A 44 6.91 20.77 13.27
C VAL A 44 7.34 19.85 14.40
N ARG A 45 6.67 19.97 15.55
CA ARG A 45 6.82 19.01 16.63
C ARG A 45 5.90 17.82 16.39
N LEU A 46 6.46 16.62 16.51
CA LEU A 46 5.73 15.36 16.31
C LEU A 46 5.31 14.73 17.64
N PHE A 47 6.07 14.99 18.70
CA PHE A 47 5.78 14.52 20.04
C PHE A 47 5.84 15.66 21.05
N ARG A 48 5.08 15.49 22.13
CA ARG A 48 5.08 16.37 23.29
C ARG A 48 5.03 15.57 24.57
N TYR A 49 5.59 16.13 25.64
CA TYR A 49 5.35 15.64 27.00
C TYR A 49 4.17 16.36 27.60
N ASP A 50 3.23 15.59 28.15
CA ASP A 50 2.14 16.10 28.96
C ASP A 50 2.36 15.62 30.41
N GLY A 51 3.10 16.42 31.16
CA GLY A 51 3.55 16.08 32.50
C GLY A 51 4.52 14.89 32.53
N ARG A 52 4.01 13.66 32.59
CA ARG A 52 4.85 12.46 32.69
C ARG A 52 4.76 11.53 31.47
N LYS A 53 3.86 11.83 30.54
CA LYS A 53 3.62 10.95 29.39
C LYS A 53 4.04 11.61 28.09
N LEU A 54 4.71 10.83 27.25
CA LEU A 54 4.95 11.17 25.87
C LEU A 54 3.65 10.94 25.09
N SER A 55 3.25 11.93 24.32
CA SER A 55 2.08 11.85 23.44
C SER A 55 2.42 12.39 22.05
N LYS A 56 1.68 11.95 21.04
CA LYS A 56 1.76 12.50 19.70
C LYS A 56 1.10 13.87 19.65
N THR A 57 1.63 14.77 18.83
CA THR A 57 0.93 16.00 18.44
C THR A 57 -0.06 15.70 17.31
N PRO A 58 -1.00 16.59 16.96
CA PRO A 58 -1.84 16.42 15.76
C PRO A 58 -1.02 16.23 14.49
N GLN A 59 0.13 16.90 14.36
CA GLN A 59 1.08 16.72 13.27
C GLN A 59 1.76 15.34 13.30
N GLY A 60 2.06 14.84 14.51
CA GLY A 60 2.57 13.48 14.70
C GLY A 60 1.57 12.43 14.27
N GLU A 61 0.28 12.58 14.62
CA GLU A 61 -0.78 11.67 14.16
C GLU A 61 -0.98 11.73 12.65
N LEU A 62 -0.89 12.92 12.06
CA LEU A 62 -0.96 13.11 10.62
C LEU A 62 0.20 12.38 9.93
N LEU A 63 1.44 12.63 10.37
CA LEU A 63 2.62 11.98 9.81
C LEU A 63 2.57 10.46 9.96
N GLU A 64 2.06 9.94 11.07
CA GLU A 64 1.94 8.49 11.30
C GLU A 64 1.07 7.82 10.22
N ARG A 65 -0.09 8.41 9.88
CA ARG A 65 -0.95 7.89 8.81
C ARG A 65 -0.23 7.85 7.45
N TYR A 66 0.44 8.94 7.10
CA TYR A 66 1.20 9.01 5.83
C TYR A 66 2.41 8.09 5.82
N ALA A 67 3.15 7.98 6.93
CA ALA A 67 4.31 7.10 7.03
C ALA A 67 3.94 5.61 6.91
N ILE A 68 2.80 5.20 7.46
CA ILE A 68 2.27 3.85 7.29
C ILE A 68 1.93 3.59 5.82
N SER A 69 1.27 4.54 5.16
CA SER A 69 0.93 4.43 3.73
C SER A 69 2.18 4.38 2.84
N LEU A 70 3.18 5.22 3.11
CA LEU A 70 4.45 5.21 2.39
C LEU A 70 5.17 3.86 2.50
N ARG A 71 5.23 3.29 3.71
CA ARG A 71 5.84 1.97 3.92
C ARG A 71 5.08 0.86 3.20
N TYR A 72 3.75 0.92 3.18
CA TYR A 72 2.94 -0.03 2.42
C TYR A 72 3.21 0.07 0.92
N ASN A 73 3.20 1.29 0.38
CA ASN A 73 3.44 1.55 -1.04
C ASN A 73 4.86 1.12 -1.47
N ASP A 74 5.88 1.34 -0.62
CA ASP A 74 7.25 0.87 -0.88
C ASP A 74 7.32 -0.65 -0.95
N ALA A 75 6.70 -1.35 -0.01
CA ALA A 75 6.63 -2.80 -0.03
C ALA A 75 5.88 -3.35 -1.26
N GLU A 76 4.80 -2.68 -1.69
CA GLU A 76 4.07 -3.03 -2.92
C GLU A 76 4.92 -2.76 -4.17
N LEU A 77 5.65 -1.65 -4.21
CA LEU A 77 6.58 -1.34 -5.30
C LEU A 77 7.66 -2.43 -5.42
N LEU A 78 8.28 -2.82 -4.31
CA LEU A 78 9.29 -3.88 -4.30
C LEU A 78 8.71 -5.21 -4.80
N ARG A 79 7.49 -5.57 -4.36
CA ARG A 79 6.81 -6.75 -4.88
C ARG A 79 6.56 -6.67 -6.38
N ALA A 80 6.08 -5.52 -6.86
CA ALA A 80 5.81 -5.30 -8.29
C ALA A 80 7.09 -5.37 -9.13
N LEU A 81 8.20 -4.81 -8.64
CA LEU A 81 9.49 -4.84 -9.33
C LEU A 81 10.09 -6.26 -9.43
N HIS A 82 9.81 -7.12 -8.46
CA HIS A 82 10.29 -8.51 -8.43
C HIS A 82 9.24 -9.53 -8.88
N ALA A 83 8.02 -9.09 -9.17
CA ALA A 83 6.99 -9.97 -9.72
C ALA A 83 7.40 -10.45 -11.11
N ALA A 84 7.23 -11.74 -11.37
CA ALA A 84 7.32 -12.26 -12.74
C ALA A 84 6.29 -11.53 -13.61
N PRO A 85 6.58 -11.28 -14.91
CA PRO A 85 5.61 -10.66 -15.80
C PRO A 85 4.32 -11.48 -15.80
N LYS A 86 3.22 -10.86 -15.38
CA LYS A 86 1.92 -11.49 -15.35
C LYS A 86 1.21 -11.30 -16.69
N THR A 87 0.61 -12.36 -17.17
CA THR A 87 -0.31 -12.27 -18.32
C THR A 87 -1.65 -11.75 -17.82
N ARG A 88 -1.92 -10.48 -18.10
CA ARG A 88 -3.19 -9.84 -17.77
C ARG A 88 -4.13 -9.91 -18.97
N LEU A 89 -5.32 -10.45 -18.75
CA LEU A 89 -6.38 -10.58 -19.74
C LEU A 89 -7.59 -9.74 -19.32
N ARG A 90 -8.05 -8.84 -20.20
CA ARG A 90 -9.21 -7.97 -19.96
C ARG A 90 -10.36 -8.44 -20.85
N ILE A 91 -11.37 -9.05 -20.26
CA ILE A 91 -12.53 -9.61 -20.97
C ILE A 91 -13.77 -8.81 -20.62
N GLY A 92 -14.49 -8.39 -21.66
CA GLY A 92 -15.86 -7.92 -21.54
C GLY A 92 -16.84 -9.07 -21.82
N ALA A 93 -17.87 -9.25 -21.02
CA ALA A 93 -18.88 -10.25 -21.24
C ALA A 93 -20.28 -9.68 -21.06
N THR A 94 -21.24 -10.16 -21.87
CA THR A 94 -22.66 -9.93 -21.56
C THR A 94 -23.06 -10.72 -20.33
N LYS A 95 -24.07 -10.26 -19.60
CA LYS A 95 -24.49 -10.85 -18.32
C LYS A 95 -24.73 -12.35 -18.40
N SER A 96 -25.39 -12.83 -19.47
CA SER A 96 -25.69 -14.25 -19.63
C SER A 96 -24.44 -15.10 -19.83
N ILE A 97 -23.41 -14.58 -20.49
CA ILE A 97 -22.17 -15.30 -20.76
C ILE A 97 -21.23 -15.19 -19.57
N GLY A 98 -21.12 -13.99 -18.98
CA GLY A 98 -20.27 -13.76 -17.82
C GLY A 98 -20.64 -14.60 -16.60
N ASP A 99 -21.95 -14.67 -16.30
CA ASP A 99 -22.44 -15.35 -15.09
C ASP A 99 -22.42 -16.89 -15.20
N TYR A 100 -22.57 -17.46 -16.41
CA TYR A 100 -22.85 -18.89 -16.55
C TYR A 100 -21.83 -19.66 -17.39
N ILE A 101 -21.24 -19.04 -18.42
CA ILE A 101 -20.44 -19.76 -19.41
C ILE A 101 -18.94 -19.60 -19.13
N LEU A 102 -18.49 -18.39 -18.78
CA LEU A 102 -17.07 -18.11 -18.64
C LEU A 102 -16.45 -18.59 -17.33
N LEU A 103 -17.25 -18.82 -16.30
CA LEU A 103 -16.73 -19.12 -14.96
C LEU A 103 -15.77 -20.33 -14.91
N PRO A 104 -16.05 -21.48 -15.56
CA PRO A 104 -15.14 -22.62 -15.56
C PRO A 104 -13.80 -22.31 -16.24
N GLU A 105 -13.82 -21.57 -17.36
CA GLU A 105 -12.62 -21.24 -18.10
C GLU A 105 -11.78 -20.16 -17.38
N ILE A 106 -12.43 -19.20 -16.74
CA ILE A 106 -11.80 -18.25 -15.84
C ILE A 106 -11.08 -18.96 -14.69
N CYS A 107 -11.76 -19.91 -14.05
CA CYS A 107 -11.14 -20.71 -12.98
C CYS A 107 -9.95 -21.53 -13.47
N ARG A 108 -9.99 -22.01 -14.73
CA ARG A 108 -8.87 -22.72 -15.34
C ARG A 108 -7.70 -21.78 -15.63
N PHE A 109 -7.96 -20.61 -16.19
CA PHE A 109 -6.97 -19.60 -16.51
C PHE A 109 -6.25 -19.09 -15.24
N LEU A 110 -6.98 -18.82 -14.17
CA LEU A 110 -6.46 -18.32 -12.90
C LEU A 110 -5.75 -19.38 -12.03
N ARG A 111 -5.67 -20.65 -12.49
CA ARG A 111 -4.85 -21.67 -11.80
C ARG A 111 -3.35 -21.36 -11.88
N ASP A 112 -2.91 -20.69 -12.93
CA ASP A 112 -1.54 -20.20 -13.02
C ASP A 112 -1.43 -18.88 -12.23
N PRO A 113 -0.56 -18.80 -11.20
CA PRO A 113 -0.39 -17.59 -10.42
C PRO A 113 0.22 -16.40 -11.21
N ALA A 114 0.75 -16.68 -12.41
CA ALA A 114 1.21 -15.65 -13.35
C ALA A 114 0.08 -15.02 -14.17
N HIS A 115 -1.16 -15.53 -14.07
CA HIS A 115 -2.30 -15.00 -14.79
C HIS A 115 -3.14 -14.07 -13.93
N GLU A 116 -3.56 -12.96 -14.52
CA GLU A 116 -4.52 -12.01 -13.97
C GLU A 116 -5.66 -11.79 -14.95
N LEU A 117 -6.87 -11.64 -14.45
CA LEU A 117 -8.06 -11.43 -15.26
C LEU A 117 -8.86 -10.24 -14.73
N ASP A 118 -9.20 -9.32 -15.62
CA ASP A 118 -10.23 -8.31 -15.41
C ASP A 118 -11.47 -8.71 -16.20
N LEU A 119 -12.55 -8.99 -15.50
CA LEU A 119 -13.85 -9.29 -16.12
C LEU A 119 -14.79 -8.11 -15.93
N LEU A 120 -15.22 -7.53 -17.05
CA LEU A 120 -16.27 -6.51 -17.07
C LEU A 120 -17.57 -7.14 -17.62
N VAL A 121 -18.66 -6.96 -16.88
CA VAL A 121 -19.99 -7.38 -17.33
C VAL A 121 -20.83 -6.15 -17.67
N ASP A 122 -21.19 -6.02 -18.95
CA ASP A 122 -21.96 -4.87 -19.44
C ASP A 122 -22.80 -5.24 -20.68
N ASN A 123 -23.48 -4.27 -21.25
CA ASN A 123 -24.22 -4.43 -22.50
C ASN A 123 -23.29 -4.48 -23.71
N THR A 124 -23.74 -5.14 -24.77
CA THR A 124 -22.97 -5.38 -25.99
C THR A 124 -22.43 -4.09 -26.62
N ALA A 125 -23.21 -3.00 -26.67
CA ALA A 125 -22.81 -1.76 -27.30
C ALA A 125 -21.63 -1.10 -26.58
N HIS A 126 -21.64 -1.10 -25.25
CA HIS A 126 -20.55 -0.55 -24.42
C HIS A 126 -19.30 -1.42 -24.51
N LEU A 127 -19.45 -2.75 -24.45
CA LEU A 127 -18.33 -3.68 -24.60
C LEU A 127 -17.62 -3.56 -25.94
N LEU A 128 -18.36 -3.39 -27.04
CA LEU A 128 -17.77 -3.16 -28.37
C LEU A 128 -17.02 -1.82 -28.44
N SER A 129 -17.58 -0.77 -27.83
CA SER A 129 -16.88 0.53 -27.76
C SER A 129 -15.56 0.43 -27.01
N MET A 130 -15.52 -0.32 -25.90
CA MET A 130 -14.29 -0.52 -25.12
C MET A 130 -13.28 -1.41 -25.84
N LEU A 131 -13.75 -2.40 -26.59
CA LEU A 131 -12.90 -3.24 -27.44
C LEU A 131 -12.24 -2.41 -28.55
N ASP A 132 -13.01 -1.54 -29.21
CA ASP A 132 -12.50 -0.63 -30.26
C ASP A 132 -11.52 0.41 -29.68
N ALA A 133 -11.71 0.83 -28.43
CA ALA A 133 -10.81 1.73 -27.71
C ALA A 133 -9.52 1.02 -27.18
N GLY A 134 -9.42 -0.30 -27.29
CA GLY A 134 -8.30 -1.09 -26.77
C GLY A 134 -8.31 -1.24 -25.25
N GLU A 135 -9.44 -0.99 -24.61
CA GLU A 135 -9.63 -1.15 -23.16
C GLU A 135 -9.93 -2.60 -22.76
N LEU A 136 -10.39 -3.42 -23.71
CA LEU A 136 -10.59 -4.86 -23.59
C LEU A 136 -9.73 -5.61 -24.60
N ASP A 137 -9.34 -6.83 -24.25
CA ASP A 137 -8.63 -7.74 -25.16
C ASP A 137 -9.64 -8.63 -25.93
N PHE A 138 -10.77 -8.96 -25.28
CA PHE A 138 -11.87 -9.75 -25.87
C PHE A 138 -13.22 -9.24 -25.35
N ALA A 139 -14.27 -9.44 -26.17
CA ALA A 139 -15.67 -9.28 -25.80
C ALA A 139 -16.48 -10.50 -26.25
N VAL A 140 -17.35 -11.01 -25.34
CA VAL A 140 -18.18 -12.22 -25.55
C VAL A 140 -19.61 -12.05 -25.05
#